data_baf924920bad69c2a1c67f1aef6d0e13
#
_entry.id   baf924920bad69c2a1c67f1aef6d0e13
#
_cell.length_a   1.000
_cell.length_b   1.000
_cell.length_c   1.000
_cell.angle_alpha   90.00
_cell.angle_beta   90.00
_cell.angle_gamma   90.00
#
_symmetry.space_group_name_H-M   'P 1'
#
loop_
_entity.id
_entity.type
_entity.pdbx_description
1 polymer ?
#
loop_
_entity_poly.entity_id
_entity_poly.type
_entity_poly.pdbx_seq_one_letter_code
_entity_poly.pdbx_strand_id
1 'polypeptide(L)'
;MDMPLKIWFVESGHSERKLLGRSAEEYLLREFSAFDTEKVVSEGECRFEEGRLDVVIPLDMPLVTVGDVERGAEYVKKHSLGVLALGGAASGAKIVRSEGGRSGYFISSPHFVKVDSAKNVRLVYNQLKERITDRLLEAGVFVFDPANTVVDDTVRIAAGAEILPFCKIEGDTVIEAGASVEGSHISDCRIEGGAKVVMSHLADTRVGAGSTVGPFARLRGAVVGKGCRVGDFVEIKNSVFGDGAKSAHLAYIGDADVGGGTNVGCGTVFCNYDGKWKHRTSVGRDCFIGANVNLVAPVSLGDGAFVAAGTTVTQDVEKDGFAIGRSRQVNKTRRAEGAEKDFGGGDKA
;
A
#
# COMPACT_ATOMS: atom_id res chain seq x y z
N MET A 1 11.19 42.75 -21.00
CA MET A 1 12.09 41.61 -21.00
C MET A 1 11.62 40.61 -19.95
N ASP A 2 11.49 39.38 -20.36
CA ASP A 2 11.13 38.31 -19.41
C ASP A 2 12.37 38.01 -18.56
N MET A 3 12.35 38.38 -17.29
CA MET A 3 13.43 38.06 -16.37
C MET A 3 13.36 36.57 -16.02
N PRO A 4 14.42 35.80 -16.27
CA PRO A 4 14.44 34.38 -15.92
C PRO A 4 14.29 34.18 -14.40
N LEU A 5 13.78 33.04 -14.00
CA LEU A 5 13.62 32.62 -12.60
C LEU A 5 14.72 31.61 -12.23
N LYS A 6 15.38 31.82 -11.10
CA LYS A 6 16.25 30.84 -10.44
C LYS A 6 15.62 30.45 -9.10
N ILE A 7 15.48 29.17 -8.82
CA ILE A 7 14.91 28.68 -7.57
C ILE A 7 16.02 28.17 -6.66
N TRP A 8 16.06 28.67 -5.44
CA TRP A 8 16.97 28.25 -4.39
C TRP A 8 16.18 27.52 -3.32
N PHE A 9 16.49 26.25 -3.12
CA PHE A 9 15.93 25.46 -2.03
C PHE A 9 16.85 25.49 -0.83
N VAL A 10 16.36 26.01 0.29
CA VAL A 10 17.13 26.11 1.54
C VAL A 10 16.77 24.94 2.46
N GLU A 11 17.77 24.24 2.96
CA GLU A 11 17.58 23.15 3.91
C GLU A 11 16.81 23.61 5.16
N SER A 12 16.00 22.70 5.68
CA SER A 12 15.21 22.93 6.90
C SER A 12 15.10 21.65 7.70
N GLY A 13 14.94 21.76 9.01
CA GLY A 13 14.94 20.62 9.92
C GLY A 13 13.82 19.60 9.75
N HIS A 14 12.88 19.82 8.82
CA HIS A 14 11.70 18.98 8.61
C HIS A 14 11.49 18.57 7.15
N SER A 15 12.45 18.80 6.28
CA SER A 15 12.38 18.49 4.85
C SER A 15 12.18 16.99 4.56
N GLU A 16 12.76 16.12 5.37
CA GLU A 16 12.67 14.65 5.27
C GLU A 16 11.34 14.06 5.75
N ARG A 17 10.45 14.89 6.33
CA ARG A 17 9.15 14.38 6.85
C ARG A 17 8.28 13.86 5.74
N LYS A 18 7.97 12.55 5.79
CA LYS A 18 7.10 11.90 4.82
C LYS A 18 5.63 12.20 5.06
N LEU A 19 4.95 12.55 3.99
CA LEU A 19 3.52 12.83 3.91
C LEU A 19 2.97 12.18 2.64
N LEU A 20 2.04 11.24 2.76
CA LEU A 20 1.41 10.58 1.62
C LEU A 20 2.44 10.08 0.57
N GLY A 21 3.40 9.30 1.03
CA GLY A 21 4.39 8.62 0.21
C GLY A 21 5.64 9.42 -0.16
N ARG A 22 5.66 10.74 0.04
CA ARG A 22 6.81 11.60 -0.29
C ARG A 22 7.26 12.45 0.89
N SER A 23 8.55 12.82 0.91
CA SER A 23 9.03 13.86 1.82
C SER A 23 8.57 15.25 1.36
N ALA A 24 8.64 16.24 2.26
CA ALA A 24 8.34 17.64 1.91
C ALA A 24 9.27 18.15 0.79
N GLU A 25 10.54 17.77 0.83
CA GLU A 25 11.53 18.06 -0.20
C GLU A 25 11.14 17.44 -1.56
N GLU A 26 10.75 16.15 -1.60
CA GLU A 26 10.37 15.47 -2.84
C GLU A 26 9.17 16.12 -3.53
N TYR A 27 8.20 16.65 -2.77
CA TYR A 27 7.09 17.41 -3.34
C TYR A 27 7.58 18.67 -4.06
N LEU A 28 8.46 19.44 -3.43
CA LEU A 28 9.00 20.67 -4.03
C LEU A 28 9.88 20.40 -5.24
N LEU A 29 10.81 19.46 -5.15
CA LEU A 29 11.69 19.11 -6.28
C LEU A 29 10.91 18.64 -7.50
N ARG A 30 9.80 17.92 -7.29
CA ARG A 30 8.92 17.51 -8.37
C ARG A 30 8.16 18.70 -8.97
N GLU A 31 7.56 19.55 -8.14
CA GLU A 31 6.80 20.73 -8.59
C GLU A 31 7.65 21.67 -9.45
N PHE A 32 8.91 21.88 -9.06
CA PHE A 32 9.83 22.79 -9.76
C PHE A 32 10.81 22.09 -10.71
N SER A 33 10.54 20.87 -11.12
CA SER A 33 11.45 20.05 -11.96
C SER A 33 11.81 20.67 -13.32
N ALA A 34 10.98 21.59 -13.84
CA ALA A 34 11.20 22.29 -15.10
C ALA A 34 12.01 23.60 -14.96
N PHE A 35 12.36 23.98 -13.74
CA PHE A 35 13.07 25.23 -13.46
C PHE A 35 14.56 25.00 -13.19
N ASP A 36 15.35 26.08 -13.35
CA ASP A 36 16.73 26.11 -12.86
C ASP A 36 16.72 26.18 -11.34
N THR A 37 17.05 25.06 -10.69
CA THR A 37 16.98 24.88 -9.24
C THR A 37 18.35 24.59 -8.65
N GLU A 38 18.59 25.07 -7.42
CA GLU A 38 19.79 24.74 -6.65
C GLU A 38 19.44 24.55 -5.17
N LYS A 39 19.98 23.51 -4.55
CA LYS A 39 19.83 23.25 -3.11
C LYS A 39 21.03 23.80 -2.35
N VAL A 40 20.78 24.54 -1.29
CA VAL A 40 21.78 25.14 -0.41
C VAL A 40 21.48 24.87 1.05
N VAL A 41 22.50 24.84 1.90
CA VAL A 41 22.34 24.61 3.35
C VAL A 41 21.76 25.84 4.04
N SER A 42 22.13 27.03 3.57
CA SER A 42 21.63 28.28 4.15
C SER A 42 21.38 29.34 3.08
N GLU A 43 20.53 30.30 3.37
CA GLU A 43 20.27 31.45 2.50
C GLU A 43 21.51 32.24 2.15
N GLY A 44 22.51 32.27 3.05
CA GLY A 44 23.78 32.97 2.81
C GLY A 44 24.61 32.39 1.66
N GLU A 45 24.29 31.20 1.18
CA GLU A 45 24.94 30.56 0.03
C GLU A 45 24.28 30.91 -1.31
N CYS A 46 23.05 31.47 -1.28
CA CYS A 46 22.37 31.92 -2.49
C CYS A 46 23.14 33.03 -3.19
N ARG A 47 23.42 32.84 -4.49
CA ARG A 47 24.09 33.82 -5.33
C ARG A 47 23.08 34.55 -6.19
N PHE A 48 22.62 35.71 -5.71
CA PHE A 48 21.66 36.55 -6.42
C PHE A 48 22.36 37.32 -7.53
N GLU A 49 21.83 37.30 -8.74
CA GLU A 49 22.42 37.93 -9.92
C GLU A 49 21.49 38.99 -10.53
N GLU A 50 22.07 40.02 -11.11
CA GLU A 50 21.34 41.05 -11.85
C GLU A 50 20.67 40.46 -13.11
N GLY A 51 19.55 41.02 -13.50
CA GLY A 51 18.81 40.58 -14.70
C GLY A 51 17.91 39.34 -14.54
N ARG A 52 17.86 38.76 -13.33
CA ARG A 52 16.94 37.66 -13.03
C ARG A 52 16.17 37.87 -11.72
N LEU A 53 15.16 37.05 -11.49
CA LEU A 53 14.49 36.95 -10.18
C LEU A 53 14.94 35.67 -9.49
N ASP A 54 15.46 35.82 -8.29
CA ASP A 54 15.86 34.70 -7.43
C ASP A 54 14.74 34.40 -6.43
N VAL A 55 14.29 33.13 -6.39
CA VAL A 55 13.24 32.67 -5.51
C VAL A 55 13.83 31.75 -4.45
N VAL A 56 13.64 32.08 -3.20
CA VAL A 56 14.13 31.30 -2.06
C VAL A 56 12.93 30.57 -1.44
N ILE A 57 13.00 29.25 -1.33
CA ILE A 57 11.96 28.40 -0.75
C ILE A 57 12.57 27.45 0.27
N PRO A 58 12.14 27.46 1.54
CA PRO A 58 12.49 26.44 2.51
C PRO A 58 11.96 25.05 2.09
N LEU A 59 12.76 24.00 2.20
CA LEU A 59 12.43 22.65 1.76
C LEU A 59 11.32 21.97 2.57
N ASP A 60 10.86 22.55 3.66
CA ASP A 60 9.76 22.06 4.50
C ASP A 60 8.39 22.67 4.15
N MET A 61 8.23 23.20 2.94
CA MET A 61 6.99 23.82 2.44
C MET A 61 6.38 23.08 1.24
N PRO A 62 5.90 21.86 1.38
CA PRO A 62 5.51 20.98 0.25
C PRO A 62 4.26 21.43 -0.54
N LEU A 63 3.56 22.46 -0.07
CA LEU A 63 2.38 22.98 -0.74
C LEU A 63 2.66 24.09 -1.75
N VAL A 64 3.85 24.69 -1.74
CA VAL A 64 4.22 25.78 -2.66
C VAL A 64 4.19 25.29 -4.10
N THR A 65 3.55 26.05 -4.98
CA THR A 65 3.37 25.70 -6.39
C THR A 65 4.10 26.68 -7.31
N VAL A 66 4.34 26.24 -8.55
CA VAL A 66 4.84 27.12 -9.61
C VAL A 66 3.96 28.35 -9.76
N GLY A 67 2.63 28.19 -9.75
CA GLY A 67 1.70 29.31 -9.86
C GLY A 67 1.78 30.32 -8.71
N ASP A 68 2.18 29.91 -7.50
CA ASP A 68 2.44 30.84 -6.39
C ASP A 68 3.66 31.71 -6.68
N VAL A 69 4.71 31.11 -7.22
CA VAL A 69 5.96 31.79 -7.57
C VAL A 69 5.76 32.73 -8.76
N GLU A 70 5.06 32.30 -9.80
CA GLU A 70 4.77 33.11 -10.98
C GLU A 70 3.94 34.36 -10.62
N ARG A 71 2.88 34.20 -9.84
CA ARG A 71 2.10 35.36 -9.32
C ARG A 71 2.96 36.33 -8.51
N GLY A 72 3.83 35.80 -7.67
CA GLY A 72 4.79 36.60 -6.92
C GLY A 72 5.77 37.34 -7.83
N ALA A 73 6.30 36.67 -8.83
CA ALA A 73 7.24 37.24 -9.80
C ALA A 73 6.60 38.37 -10.64
N GLU A 74 5.37 38.19 -11.11
CA GLU A 74 4.60 39.22 -11.79
C GLU A 74 4.38 40.43 -10.88
N TYR A 75 4.07 40.20 -9.62
CA TYR A 75 3.88 41.28 -8.64
C TYR A 75 5.16 42.07 -8.40
N VAL A 76 6.33 41.39 -8.26
CA VAL A 76 7.64 42.00 -8.15
C VAL A 76 7.96 42.88 -9.37
N LYS A 77 7.74 42.36 -10.57
CA LYS A 77 7.95 43.08 -11.82
C LYS A 77 7.06 44.33 -11.92
N LYS A 78 5.76 44.17 -11.69
CA LYS A 78 4.75 45.23 -11.79
C LYS A 78 4.99 46.39 -10.83
N HIS A 79 5.47 46.10 -9.63
CA HIS A 79 5.63 47.08 -8.57
C HIS A 79 7.08 47.49 -8.33
N SER A 80 8.03 47.00 -9.13
CA SER A 80 9.51 47.28 -9.02
C SER A 80 10.03 47.03 -7.61
N LEU A 81 9.65 45.86 -7.03
CA LEU A 81 10.07 45.47 -5.70
C LEU A 81 11.48 44.87 -5.69
N GLY A 82 12.28 45.15 -4.67
CA GLY A 82 13.56 44.48 -4.43
C GLY A 82 13.39 43.13 -3.72
N VAL A 83 12.46 43.07 -2.76
CA VAL A 83 12.15 41.82 -2.04
C VAL A 83 10.64 41.72 -1.80
N LEU A 84 10.08 40.55 -2.11
CA LEU A 84 8.71 40.17 -1.81
C LEU A 84 8.70 38.92 -0.93
N ALA A 85 8.20 39.00 0.29
CA ALA A 85 8.00 37.83 1.14
C ALA A 85 6.76 37.04 0.68
N LEU A 86 6.88 35.71 0.61
CA LEU A 86 5.81 34.78 0.26
C LEU A 86 5.27 34.13 1.54
N GLY A 87 3.98 34.30 1.82
CA GLY A 87 3.35 33.75 3.02
C GLY A 87 3.63 34.53 4.33
N GLY A 88 4.26 35.70 4.24
CA GLY A 88 4.63 36.55 5.38
C GLY A 88 6.09 36.38 5.84
N ALA A 89 6.56 37.27 6.67
CA ALA A 89 7.97 37.37 7.08
C ALA A 89 8.51 36.11 7.78
N ALA A 90 7.65 35.37 8.48
CA ALA A 90 8.06 34.16 9.21
C ALA A 90 8.19 32.90 8.32
N SER A 91 7.71 32.94 7.09
CA SER A 91 7.77 31.78 6.18
C SER A 91 9.20 31.44 5.75
N GLY A 92 10.03 32.47 5.55
CA GLY A 92 11.37 32.35 4.95
C GLY A 92 11.34 32.22 3.42
N ALA A 93 10.17 32.00 2.80
CA ALA A 93 10.03 32.03 1.34
C ALA A 93 9.96 33.46 0.81
N LYS A 94 10.68 33.75 -0.26
CA LYS A 94 10.72 35.11 -0.84
C LYS A 94 11.19 35.13 -2.28
N ILE A 95 10.87 36.22 -2.97
CA ILE A 95 11.43 36.54 -4.29
C ILE A 95 12.32 37.78 -4.11
N VAL A 96 13.54 37.69 -4.64
CA VAL A 96 14.58 38.73 -4.57
C VAL A 96 14.91 39.21 -5.97
N ARG A 97 15.08 40.55 -6.12
CA ARG A 97 15.58 41.22 -7.30
C ARG A 97 16.87 41.96 -6.90
N SER A 98 18.00 41.51 -7.43
CA SER A 98 19.32 42.04 -7.05
C SER A 98 19.52 43.52 -7.39
N GLU A 99 18.83 44.05 -8.39
CA GLU A 99 18.91 45.46 -8.81
C GLU A 99 18.33 46.43 -7.78
N GLY A 100 17.86 45.94 -6.66
CA GLY A 100 17.23 46.72 -5.60
C GLY A 100 15.77 47.04 -5.89
N GLY A 101 15.18 47.85 -5.03
CA GLY A 101 13.79 48.26 -5.09
C GLY A 101 13.15 48.37 -3.70
N ARG A 102 11.83 48.57 -3.66
CA ARG A 102 11.09 48.63 -2.40
C ARG A 102 11.03 47.24 -1.75
N SER A 103 11.07 47.18 -0.43
CA SER A 103 10.96 45.97 0.35
C SER A 103 9.89 46.12 1.44
N GLY A 104 9.60 45.02 2.17
CA GLY A 104 8.58 45.02 3.23
C GLY A 104 7.19 44.65 2.79
N TYR A 105 7.03 44.19 1.54
CA TYR A 105 5.77 43.66 1.01
C TYR A 105 5.69 42.16 1.20
N PHE A 106 4.48 41.62 1.29
CA PHE A 106 4.23 40.19 1.34
C PHE A 106 2.94 39.79 0.59
N ILE A 107 2.92 38.55 0.09
CA ILE A 107 1.71 37.92 -0.43
C ILE A 107 1.31 36.79 0.53
N SER A 108 0.07 36.78 0.96
CA SER A 108 -0.48 35.66 1.76
C SER A 108 -1.02 34.57 0.84
N SER A 109 -0.69 33.33 1.13
CA SER A 109 -1.28 32.13 0.51
C SER A 109 -1.29 30.99 1.52
N PRO A 110 -2.31 30.14 1.53
CA PRO A 110 -2.38 28.96 2.40
C PRO A 110 -1.29 27.92 2.09
N HIS A 111 -0.57 28.07 0.97
CA HIS A 111 0.47 27.13 0.55
C HIS A 111 1.83 27.33 1.25
N PHE A 112 2.08 28.54 1.80
CA PHE A 112 3.35 28.84 2.47
C PHE A 112 3.35 28.38 3.94
N VAL A 113 3.16 27.08 4.16
CA VAL A 113 3.09 26.46 5.48
C VAL A 113 4.21 25.44 5.64
N LYS A 114 5.04 25.63 6.67
CA LYS A 114 6.08 24.69 7.07
C LYS A 114 5.51 23.48 7.79
N VAL A 115 6.10 22.30 7.61
CA VAL A 115 5.73 21.07 8.35
C VAL A 115 6.44 20.97 9.70
N ASP A 116 6.52 22.07 10.44
CA ASP A 116 7.30 22.28 11.66
C ASP A 116 6.54 21.96 12.97
N SER A 117 5.23 21.83 12.91
CA SER A 117 4.38 21.56 14.07
C SER A 117 3.28 20.55 13.73
N ALA A 118 2.74 19.85 14.75
CA ALA A 118 1.65 18.90 14.55
C ALA A 118 0.41 19.53 13.89
N LYS A 119 0.11 20.79 14.23
CA LYS A 119 -0.98 21.55 13.60
C LYS A 119 -0.73 21.78 12.12
N ASN A 120 0.46 22.21 11.77
CA ASN A 120 0.86 22.48 10.39
C ASN A 120 0.97 21.20 9.56
N VAL A 121 1.53 20.12 10.14
CA VAL A 121 1.54 18.78 9.51
C VAL A 121 0.12 18.33 9.14
N ARG A 122 -0.83 18.44 10.06
CA ARG A 122 -2.23 18.09 9.79
C ARG A 122 -2.84 18.95 8.67
N LEU A 123 -2.57 20.25 8.67
CA LEU A 123 -3.08 21.16 7.64
C LEU A 123 -2.51 20.79 6.27
N VAL A 124 -1.19 20.62 6.18
CA VAL A 124 -0.49 20.25 4.95
C VAL A 124 -0.94 18.87 4.46
N TYR A 125 -1.05 17.88 5.36
CA TYR A 125 -1.53 16.54 5.04
C TYR A 125 -2.92 16.57 4.39
N ASN A 126 -3.86 17.33 4.95
CA ASN A 126 -5.21 17.42 4.40
C ASN A 126 -5.23 18.07 3.02
N GLN A 127 -4.46 19.13 2.79
CA GLN A 127 -4.39 19.78 1.48
C GLN A 127 -3.70 18.88 0.43
N LEU A 128 -2.64 18.15 0.80
CA LEU A 128 -2.02 17.18 -0.10
C LEU A 128 -2.99 16.05 -0.45
N LYS A 129 -3.71 15.52 0.54
CA LYS A 129 -4.75 14.50 0.34
C LYS A 129 -5.82 14.97 -0.65
N GLU A 130 -6.29 16.19 -0.50
CA GLU A 130 -7.26 16.81 -1.41
C GLU A 130 -6.71 16.91 -2.83
N ARG A 131 -5.50 17.47 -3.01
CA ARG A 131 -4.83 17.55 -4.33
C ARG A 131 -4.66 16.19 -5.00
N ILE A 132 -4.26 15.16 -4.24
CA ILE A 132 -4.11 13.79 -4.75
C ILE A 132 -5.46 13.24 -5.20
N THR A 133 -6.49 13.43 -4.39
CA THR A 133 -7.85 12.96 -4.70
C THR A 133 -8.40 13.66 -5.95
N ASP A 134 -8.29 14.98 -6.04
CA ASP A 134 -8.77 15.75 -7.20
C ASP A 134 -8.08 15.30 -8.48
N ARG A 135 -6.76 15.10 -8.45
CA ARG A 135 -6.00 14.55 -9.57
C ARG A 135 -6.50 13.16 -10.00
N LEU A 136 -6.85 12.28 -9.05
CA LEU A 136 -7.39 10.96 -9.35
C LEU A 136 -8.78 11.06 -10.01
N LEU A 137 -9.65 11.92 -9.49
CA LEU A 137 -10.98 12.16 -10.05
C LEU A 137 -10.90 12.75 -11.47
N GLU A 138 -10.01 13.73 -11.68
CA GLU A 138 -9.75 14.32 -13.01
C GLU A 138 -9.19 13.29 -14.01
N ALA A 139 -8.39 12.35 -13.51
CA ALA A 139 -7.87 11.23 -14.30
C ALA A 139 -8.92 10.12 -14.59
N GLY A 140 -10.17 10.27 -14.12
CA GLY A 140 -11.25 9.31 -14.35
C GLY A 140 -11.27 8.11 -13.41
N VAL A 141 -10.65 8.21 -12.24
CA VAL A 141 -10.74 7.22 -11.16
C VAL A 141 -11.99 7.51 -10.31
N PHE A 142 -12.78 6.51 -10.00
CA PHE A 142 -13.95 6.66 -9.12
C PHE A 142 -13.52 6.54 -7.66
N VAL A 143 -13.45 7.65 -6.92
CA VAL A 143 -13.19 7.68 -5.47
C VAL A 143 -14.49 8.06 -4.76
N PHE A 144 -15.17 7.08 -4.17
CA PHE A 144 -16.53 7.26 -3.62
C PHE A 144 -16.59 7.98 -2.27
N ASP A 145 -15.55 7.87 -1.45
CA ASP A 145 -15.46 8.56 -0.16
C ASP A 145 -14.05 9.12 0.06
N PRO A 146 -13.75 10.28 -0.53
CA PRO A 146 -12.45 10.94 -0.36
C PRO A 146 -12.10 11.26 1.10
N ALA A 147 -13.10 11.50 1.93
CA ALA A 147 -12.87 11.86 3.34
C ALA A 147 -12.23 10.73 4.13
N ASN A 148 -12.70 9.50 3.93
CA ASN A 148 -12.23 8.30 4.63
C ASN A 148 -11.30 7.42 3.80
N THR A 149 -10.80 7.91 2.68
CA THR A 149 -9.84 7.21 1.82
C THR A 149 -8.50 7.95 1.81
N VAL A 150 -7.41 7.21 1.92
CA VAL A 150 -6.05 7.75 1.86
C VAL A 150 -5.29 7.08 0.74
N VAL A 151 -4.74 7.86 -0.16
CA VAL A 151 -3.91 7.39 -1.27
C VAL A 151 -2.60 8.16 -1.26
N ASP A 152 -1.48 7.46 -1.30
CA ASP A 152 -0.17 8.08 -1.42
C ASP A 152 0.03 8.69 -2.82
N ASP A 153 0.82 9.75 -2.91
CA ASP A 153 1.16 10.41 -4.18
C ASP A 153 1.96 9.52 -5.15
N THR A 154 2.60 8.48 -4.63
CA THR A 154 3.36 7.49 -5.40
C THR A 154 2.48 6.45 -6.10
N VAL A 155 1.24 6.29 -5.66
CA VAL A 155 0.28 5.31 -6.18
C VAL A 155 -0.20 5.68 -7.57
N ARG A 156 -0.30 4.69 -8.44
CA ARG A 156 -0.82 4.82 -9.81
C ARG A 156 -2.14 4.07 -9.94
N ILE A 157 -3.21 4.77 -10.24
CA ILE A 157 -4.56 4.19 -10.44
C ILE A 157 -5.03 4.55 -11.83
N ALA A 158 -5.45 3.56 -12.60
CA ALA A 158 -5.94 3.76 -13.96
C ALA A 158 -7.39 4.28 -13.96
N ALA A 159 -7.74 5.04 -14.99
CA ALA A 159 -9.12 5.46 -15.24
C ALA A 159 -10.08 4.26 -15.28
N GLY A 160 -11.27 4.42 -14.69
CA GLY A 160 -12.27 3.36 -14.58
C GLY A 160 -12.03 2.36 -13.44
N ALA A 161 -11.01 2.56 -12.62
CA ALA A 161 -10.89 1.84 -11.36
C ALA A 161 -11.78 2.47 -10.28
N GLU A 162 -12.25 1.64 -9.33
CA GLU A 162 -13.17 2.04 -8.27
C GLU A 162 -12.49 1.92 -6.90
N ILE A 163 -12.41 3.02 -6.17
CA ILE A 163 -11.91 3.07 -4.80
C ILE A 163 -13.09 3.41 -3.89
N LEU A 164 -13.58 2.40 -3.18
CA LEU A 164 -14.68 2.50 -2.24
C LEU A 164 -14.19 3.00 -0.87
N PRO A 165 -15.10 3.29 0.07
CA PRO A 165 -14.73 3.88 1.36
C PRO A 165 -13.71 3.08 2.17
N PHE A 166 -13.01 3.77 3.07
CA PHE A 166 -12.09 3.22 4.08
C PHE A 166 -10.85 2.51 3.51
N CYS A 167 -10.38 2.95 2.34
CA CYS A 167 -9.14 2.46 1.77
C CYS A 167 -7.92 3.24 2.25
N LYS A 168 -6.81 2.52 2.50
CA LYS A 168 -5.47 3.08 2.64
C LYS A 168 -4.57 2.43 1.60
N ILE A 169 -4.10 3.21 0.62
CA ILE A 169 -3.32 2.71 -0.53
C ILE A 169 -1.98 3.44 -0.55
N GLU A 170 -0.90 2.70 -0.38
CA GLU A 170 0.43 3.24 -0.10
C GLU A 170 1.51 2.68 -1.04
N GLY A 171 2.67 3.32 -0.99
CA GLY A 171 3.91 2.85 -1.61
C GLY A 171 3.86 2.84 -3.13
N ASP A 172 4.56 1.90 -3.75
CA ASP A 172 4.61 1.73 -5.21
C ASP A 172 3.46 0.83 -5.71
N THR A 173 2.22 1.19 -5.33
CA THR A 173 1.03 0.43 -5.69
C THR A 173 0.49 0.85 -7.06
N VAL A 174 0.10 -0.15 -7.86
CA VAL A 174 -0.55 0.03 -9.17
C VAL A 174 -1.91 -0.66 -9.17
N ILE A 175 -2.98 0.09 -9.53
CA ILE A 175 -4.34 -0.43 -9.70
C ILE A 175 -4.78 -0.20 -11.14
N GLU A 176 -5.13 -1.28 -11.83
CA GLU A 176 -5.51 -1.25 -13.24
C GLU A 176 -7.01 -0.95 -13.43
N ALA A 177 -7.36 -0.60 -14.66
CA ALA A 177 -8.73 -0.26 -15.04
C ALA A 177 -9.73 -1.39 -14.72
N GLY A 178 -10.92 -1.01 -14.23
CA GLY A 178 -11.96 -1.95 -13.84
C GLY A 178 -11.70 -2.74 -12.56
N ALA A 179 -10.57 -2.54 -11.90
CA ALA A 179 -10.34 -3.09 -10.58
C ALA A 179 -11.13 -2.31 -9.51
N SER A 180 -11.55 -3.00 -8.45
CA SER A 180 -12.32 -2.42 -7.34
C SER A 180 -11.65 -2.73 -6.00
N VAL A 181 -11.49 -1.72 -5.14
CA VAL A 181 -10.89 -1.84 -3.81
C VAL A 181 -11.83 -1.22 -2.79
N GLU A 182 -12.17 -1.98 -1.74
CA GLU A 182 -13.07 -1.56 -0.67
C GLU A 182 -12.44 -1.86 0.69
N GLY A 183 -12.49 -0.91 1.63
CA GLY A 183 -12.17 -1.08 3.05
C GLY A 183 -10.80 -1.72 3.33
N SER A 184 -9.85 -1.57 2.42
CA SER A 184 -8.62 -2.36 2.41
C SER A 184 -7.37 -1.52 2.65
N HIS A 185 -6.35 -2.16 3.25
CA HIS A 185 -5.01 -1.59 3.36
C HIS A 185 -4.08 -2.30 2.36
N ILE A 186 -3.53 -1.54 1.42
CA ILE A 186 -2.73 -2.06 0.30
C ILE A 186 -1.43 -1.27 0.23
N SER A 187 -0.28 -1.97 0.27
CA SER A 187 1.04 -1.36 0.11
C SER A 187 1.91 -2.16 -0.86
N ASP A 188 2.60 -1.46 -1.76
CA ASP A 188 3.55 -2.03 -2.72
C ASP A 188 2.96 -3.19 -3.53
N CYS A 189 1.74 -3.01 -4.04
CA CYS A 189 0.96 -4.05 -4.70
C CYS A 189 0.65 -3.74 -6.16
N ARG A 190 0.34 -4.81 -6.93
CA ARG A 190 -0.25 -4.70 -8.25
C ARG A 190 -1.62 -5.37 -8.27
N ILE A 191 -2.68 -4.61 -8.52
CA ILE A 191 -4.06 -5.08 -8.64
C ILE A 191 -4.45 -4.98 -10.11
N GLU A 192 -4.59 -6.12 -10.78
CA GLU A 192 -4.85 -6.18 -12.22
C GLU A 192 -6.32 -5.94 -12.55
N GLY A 193 -6.59 -5.71 -13.84
CA GLY A 193 -7.90 -5.32 -14.35
C GLY A 193 -9.03 -6.27 -13.94
N GLY A 194 -10.15 -5.70 -13.47
CA GLY A 194 -11.32 -6.45 -13.01
C GLY A 194 -11.15 -7.23 -11.72
N ALA A 195 -9.98 -7.16 -11.06
CA ALA A 195 -9.78 -7.77 -9.75
C ALA A 195 -10.54 -6.99 -8.66
N LYS A 196 -11.02 -7.72 -7.63
CA LYS A 196 -11.74 -7.15 -6.49
C LYS A 196 -11.03 -7.44 -5.19
N VAL A 197 -10.77 -6.41 -4.38
CA VAL A 197 -10.15 -6.53 -3.05
C VAL A 197 -11.08 -5.89 -2.03
N VAL A 198 -11.56 -6.68 -1.07
CA VAL A 198 -12.56 -6.24 -0.09
C VAL A 198 -12.06 -6.48 1.32
N MET A 199 -12.11 -5.47 2.19
CA MET A 199 -11.80 -5.52 3.64
C MET A 199 -10.57 -6.37 3.96
N SER A 200 -9.47 -6.16 3.22
CA SER A 200 -8.29 -7.04 3.27
C SER A 200 -6.99 -6.25 3.45
N HIS A 201 -5.94 -6.95 3.89
CA HIS A 201 -4.62 -6.37 4.06
C HIS A 201 -3.61 -7.05 3.11
N LEU A 202 -3.09 -6.29 2.16
CA LEU A 202 -2.15 -6.74 1.14
C LEU A 202 -0.84 -5.94 1.23
N ALA A 203 0.29 -6.65 1.22
CA ALA A 203 1.60 -6.04 1.15
C ALA A 203 2.49 -6.83 0.16
N ASP A 204 3.25 -6.13 -0.67
CA ASP A 204 4.17 -6.73 -1.63
C ASP A 204 3.51 -7.87 -2.43
N THR A 205 2.31 -7.61 -2.98
CA THR A 205 1.43 -8.65 -3.53
C THR A 205 0.93 -8.28 -4.92
N ARG A 206 0.89 -9.28 -5.82
CA ARG A 206 0.20 -9.19 -7.10
C ARG A 206 -1.12 -9.95 -7.06
N VAL A 207 -2.20 -9.31 -7.47
CA VAL A 207 -3.52 -9.91 -7.67
C VAL A 207 -3.87 -9.88 -9.14
N GLY A 208 -3.96 -11.07 -9.75
CA GLY A 208 -4.22 -11.26 -11.17
C GLY A 208 -5.64 -10.87 -11.58
N ALA A 209 -5.80 -10.60 -12.86
CA ALA A 209 -7.04 -10.09 -13.44
C ALA A 209 -8.27 -10.96 -13.11
N GLY A 210 -9.39 -10.31 -12.77
CA GLY A 210 -10.65 -10.97 -12.47
C GLY A 210 -10.65 -11.79 -11.18
N SER A 211 -9.60 -11.75 -10.37
CA SER A 211 -9.53 -12.44 -9.08
C SER A 211 -10.27 -11.69 -7.99
N THR A 212 -10.75 -12.43 -6.99
CA THR A 212 -11.39 -11.86 -5.80
C THR A 212 -10.57 -12.17 -4.55
N VAL A 213 -10.31 -11.14 -3.72
CA VAL A 213 -9.60 -11.25 -2.44
C VAL A 213 -10.46 -10.64 -1.36
N GLY A 214 -10.70 -11.41 -0.33
CA GLY A 214 -11.48 -10.97 0.82
C GLY A 214 -12.92 -11.52 0.88
N PRO A 215 -13.69 -11.06 1.89
CA PRO A 215 -13.23 -10.15 2.93
C PRO A 215 -12.24 -10.78 3.93
N PHE A 216 -11.54 -9.96 4.70
CA PHE A 216 -10.67 -10.36 5.81
C PHE A 216 -9.50 -11.29 5.42
N ALA A 217 -9.01 -11.20 4.18
CA ALA A 217 -7.82 -11.92 3.75
C ALA A 217 -6.55 -11.13 4.11
N ARG A 218 -5.43 -11.85 4.31
CA ARG A 218 -4.12 -11.25 4.52
C ARG A 218 -3.08 -11.83 3.57
N LEU A 219 -2.55 -11.02 2.67
CA LEU A 219 -1.56 -11.42 1.68
C LEU A 219 -0.24 -10.66 1.87
N ARG A 220 0.88 -11.39 1.83
CA ARG A 220 2.23 -10.81 1.98
C ARG A 220 3.24 -11.52 1.08
N GLY A 221 3.88 -10.79 0.17
CA GLY A 221 4.82 -11.39 -0.78
C GLY A 221 4.16 -12.47 -1.64
N ALA A 222 2.88 -12.28 -2.00
CA ALA A 222 2.07 -13.27 -2.67
C ALA A 222 1.88 -12.94 -4.15
N VAL A 223 1.87 -13.96 -4.99
CA VAL A 223 1.45 -13.86 -6.39
C VAL A 223 0.18 -14.66 -6.57
N VAL A 224 -0.95 -13.97 -6.69
CA VAL A 224 -2.25 -14.55 -6.99
C VAL A 224 -2.49 -14.45 -8.49
N GLY A 225 -2.75 -15.57 -9.14
CA GLY A 225 -3.02 -15.68 -10.57
C GLY A 225 -4.37 -15.06 -10.98
N LYS A 226 -4.77 -15.27 -12.22
CA LYS A 226 -6.02 -14.76 -12.79
C LYS A 226 -7.22 -15.62 -12.38
N GLY A 227 -8.38 -14.99 -12.17
CA GLY A 227 -9.63 -15.70 -11.89
C GLY A 227 -9.62 -16.49 -10.59
N CYS A 228 -8.73 -16.18 -9.65
CA CYS A 228 -8.62 -16.82 -8.35
C CYS A 228 -9.71 -16.36 -7.38
N ARG A 229 -10.01 -17.23 -6.39
CA ARG A 229 -10.82 -16.85 -5.25
C ARG A 229 -10.03 -17.05 -3.95
N VAL A 230 -9.70 -15.97 -3.27
CA VAL A 230 -9.12 -15.95 -1.93
C VAL A 230 -10.16 -15.32 -1.01
N GLY A 231 -10.75 -16.11 -0.11
CA GLY A 231 -11.89 -15.67 0.69
C GLY A 231 -11.55 -15.36 2.14
N ASP A 232 -12.56 -15.55 2.99
CA ASP A 232 -12.57 -15.09 4.37
C ASP A 232 -11.48 -15.75 5.22
N PHE A 233 -10.68 -14.93 5.91
CA PHE A 233 -9.64 -15.38 6.84
C PHE A 233 -8.56 -16.27 6.19
N VAL A 234 -8.34 -16.13 4.89
CA VAL A 234 -7.24 -16.80 4.21
C VAL A 234 -5.98 -15.94 4.32
N GLU A 235 -4.89 -16.55 4.78
CA GLU A 235 -3.58 -15.94 4.74
C GLU A 235 -2.69 -16.61 3.67
N ILE A 236 -2.13 -15.81 2.75
CA ILE A 236 -1.14 -16.26 1.77
C ILE A 236 0.16 -15.48 2.00
N LYS A 237 1.25 -16.22 2.21
CA LYS A 237 2.56 -15.61 2.48
C LYS A 237 3.67 -16.24 1.65
N ASN A 238 4.47 -15.41 0.96
CA ASN A 238 5.62 -15.84 0.14
C ASN A 238 5.27 -17.01 -0.79
N SER A 239 4.10 -16.94 -1.46
CA SER A 239 3.52 -18.07 -2.18
C SER A 239 3.00 -17.66 -3.54
N VAL A 240 3.02 -18.61 -4.46
CA VAL A 240 2.34 -18.50 -5.76
C VAL A 240 1.02 -19.26 -5.68
N PHE A 241 -0.07 -18.61 -6.08
CA PHE A 241 -1.40 -19.18 -6.14
C PHE A 241 -1.90 -19.09 -7.57
N GLY A 242 -1.82 -20.19 -8.29
CA GLY A 242 -1.97 -20.27 -9.74
C GLY A 242 -3.36 -19.92 -10.25
N ASP A 243 -3.47 -19.65 -11.55
CA ASP A 243 -4.69 -19.19 -12.20
C ASP A 243 -5.92 -20.11 -11.88
N GLY A 244 -7.04 -19.51 -11.52
CA GLY A 244 -8.26 -20.23 -11.20
C GLY A 244 -8.25 -21.01 -9.89
N ALA A 245 -7.15 -20.97 -9.13
CA ALA A 245 -7.10 -21.63 -7.82
C ALA A 245 -8.04 -20.96 -6.81
N LYS A 246 -8.53 -21.76 -5.84
CA LYS A 246 -9.53 -21.32 -4.88
C LYS A 246 -9.15 -21.71 -3.46
N SER A 247 -9.26 -20.77 -2.54
CA SER A 247 -9.23 -20.98 -1.10
C SER A 247 -10.27 -20.02 -0.50
N ALA A 248 -11.48 -20.53 -0.25
CA ALA A 248 -12.61 -19.66 0.05
C ALA A 248 -12.72 -19.29 1.52
N HIS A 249 -12.14 -20.07 2.44
CA HIS A 249 -12.32 -19.88 3.88
C HIS A 249 -11.10 -20.37 4.67
N LEU A 250 -10.73 -19.62 5.70
CA LEU A 250 -9.85 -19.99 6.80
C LEU A 250 -8.73 -20.97 6.41
N ALA A 251 -7.67 -20.49 5.80
CA ALA A 251 -6.52 -21.32 5.45
C ALA A 251 -5.21 -20.52 5.62
N TYR A 252 -4.13 -21.24 5.95
CA TYR A 252 -2.78 -20.67 5.93
C TYR A 252 -1.97 -21.29 4.81
N ILE A 253 -1.60 -20.50 3.82
CA ILE A 253 -0.79 -20.91 2.65
C ILE A 253 0.53 -20.15 2.74
N GLY A 254 1.54 -20.78 3.31
CA GLY A 254 2.84 -20.17 3.55
C GLY A 254 3.98 -20.89 2.84
N ASP A 255 4.87 -20.15 2.18
CA ASP A 255 6.04 -20.65 1.47
C ASP A 255 5.68 -21.81 0.52
N ALA A 256 4.72 -21.58 -0.39
CA ALA A 256 4.14 -22.62 -1.24
C ALA A 256 3.98 -22.20 -2.71
N ASP A 257 3.98 -23.18 -3.58
CA ASP A 257 3.56 -23.06 -4.98
C ASP A 257 2.29 -23.90 -5.17
N VAL A 258 1.16 -23.25 -5.43
CA VAL A 258 -0.13 -23.90 -5.66
C VAL A 258 -0.50 -23.75 -7.13
N GLY A 259 -0.63 -24.87 -7.82
CA GLY A 259 -0.98 -24.94 -9.23
C GLY A 259 -2.39 -24.44 -9.54
N GLY A 260 -2.58 -24.02 -10.79
CA GLY A 260 -3.86 -23.49 -11.27
C GLY A 260 -5.01 -24.51 -11.14
N GLY A 261 -6.24 -24.00 -10.97
CA GLY A 261 -7.42 -24.83 -10.82
C GLY A 261 -7.58 -25.54 -9.48
N THR A 262 -6.54 -25.55 -8.65
CA THR A 262 -6.52 -26.26 -7.36
C THR A 262 -7.48 -25.62 -6.36
N ASN A 263 -8.20 -26.48 -5.63
CA ASN A 263 -9.07 -26.08 -4.53
C ASN A 263 -8.44 -26.41 -3.17
N VAL A 264 -8.24 -25.38 -2.34
CA VAL A 264 -7.74 -25.52 -0.96
C VAL A 264 -8.90 -25.39 0.01
N GLY A 265 -9.20 -26.48 0.73
CA GLY A 265 -10.32 -26.57 1.66
C GLY A 265 -10.13 -25.72 2.92
N CYS A 266 -11.26 -25.42 3.58
CA CYS A 266 -11.31 -24.68 4.82
C CYS A 266 -10.48 -25.37 5.92
N GLY A 267 -9.74 -24.60 6.72
CA GLY A 267 -8.89 -25.10 7.81
C GLY A 267 -7.60 -25.77 7.34
N THR A 268 -7.25 -25.67 6.06
CA THR A 268 -5.98 -26.23 5.56
C THR A 268 -4.81 -25.38 6.03
N VAL A 269 -3.76 -26.06 6.52
CA VAL A 269 -2.52 -25.44 6.99
C VAL A 269 -1.33 -26.01 6.25
N PHE A 270 -0.56 -25.14 5.61
CA PHE A 270 0.76 -25.45 5.08
C PHE A 270 1.78 -25.29 6.21
N CYS A 271 2.18 -26.40 6.83
CA CYS A 271 3.09 -26.42 7.98
C CYS A 271 4.54 -26.21 7.50
N ASN A 272 4.88 -24.97 7.20
CA ASN A 272 6.12 -24.58 6.53
C ASN A 272 7.33 -24.39 7.46
N TYR A 273 7.18 -24.48 8.79
CA TYR A 273 8.22 -24.21 9.77
C TYR A 273 8.44 -25.39 10.71
N ASP A 274 9.66 -25.90 10.79
CA ASP A 274 10.06 -27.07 11.59
C ASP A 274 10.60 -26.71 12.98
N GLY A 275 10.52 -25.42 13.37
CA GLY A 275 11.10 -24.90 14.60
C GLY A 275 12.47 -24.24 14.37
N LYS A 276 13.13 -24.46 13.23
CA LYS A 276 14.43 -23.88 12.89
C LYS A 276 14.44 -23.27 11.47
N TRP A 277 13.90 -24.00 10.50
CA TRP A 277 13.93 -23.64 9.08
C TRP A 277 12.54 -23.61 8.48
N LYS A 278 12.38 -22.84 7.40
CA LYS A 278 11.17 -22.87 6.58
C LYS A 278 11.39 -23.71 5.37
N HIS A 279 10.40 -24.54 5.06
CA HIS A 279 10.37 -25.44 3.92
C HIS A 279 9.22 -25.09 3.00
N ARG A 280 9.41 -25.31 1.72
CA ARG A 280 8.42 -25.01 0.70
C ARG A 280 7.57 -26.24 0.39
N THR A 281 6.28 -26.03 0.17
CA THR A 281 5.33 -27.06 -0.31
C THR A 281 5.01 -26.79 -1.77
N SER A 282 5.00 -27.85 -2.58
CA SER A 282 4.58 -27.80 -3.97
C SER A 282 3.26 -28.53 -4.16
N VAL A 283 2.26 -27.87 -4.75
CA VAL A 283 0.96 -28.45 -5.10
C VAL A 283 0.73 -28.29 -6.58
N GLY A 284 0.48 -29.37 -7.28
CA GLY A 284 0.21 -29.41 -8.71
C GLY A 284 -1.09 -28.72 -9.10
N ARG A 285 -1.43 -28.83 -10.37
CA ARG A 285 -2.66 -28.26 -10.94
C ARG A 285 -3.86 -29.16 -10.65
N ASP A 286 -5.04 -28.55 -10.61
CA ASP A 286 -6.32 -29.24 -10.51
C ASP A 286 -6.43 -30.20 -9.30
N CYS A 287 -5.66 -29.94 -8.25
CA CYS A 287 -5.70 -30.70 -7.01
C CYS A 287 -6.93 -30.35 -6.19
N PHE A 288 -7.40 -31.31 -5.40
CA PHE A 288 -8.41 -31.09 -4.38
C PHE A 288 -7.83 -31.37 -2.99
N ILE A 289 -7.69 -30.35 -2.18
CA ILE A 289 -7.25 -30.45 -0.78
C ILE A 289 -8.49 -30.29 0.09
N GLY A 290 -8.85 -31.34 0.83
CA GLY A 290 -10.03 -31.37 1.70
C GLY A 290 -9.90 -30.42 2.89
N ALA A 291 -11.01 -30.22 3.62
CA ALA A 291 -11.01 -29.38 4.81
C ALA A 291 -10.15 -29.96 5.93
N ASN A 292 -9.53 -29.08 6.75
CA ASN A 292 -8.70 -29.44 7.89
C ASN A 292 -7.51 -30.37 7.53
N VAL A 293 -6.91 -30.15 6.37
CA VAL A 293 -5.70 -30.85 5.93
C VAL A 293 -4.47 -30.11 6.43
N ASN A 294 -3.48 -30.87 6.93
CA ASN A 294 -2.16 -30.33 7.22
C ASN A 294 -1.16 -30.86 6.18
N LEU A 295 -0.47 -29.96 5.48
CA LEU A 295 0.65 -30.31 4.59
C LEU A 295 1.96 -30.02 5.34
N VAL A 296 2.64 -31.07 5.77
CA VAL A 296 3.90 -30.94 6.54
C VAL A 296 5.07 -30.83 5.57
N ALA A 297 5.54 -29.60 5.38
CA ALA A 297 6.62 -29.30 4.45
C ALA A 297 7.99 -29.87 4.90
N PRO A 298 8.88 -30.28 3.97
CA PRO A 298 8.66 -30.24 2.53
C PRO A 298 7.81 -31.43 2.04
N VAL A 299 6.82 -31.15 1.20
CA VAL A 299 5.97 -32.17 0.59
C VAL A 299 5.48 -31.70 -0.80
N SER A 300 5.31 -32.63 -1.73
CA SER A 300 4.84 -32.37 -3.08
C SER A 300 3.56 -33.15 -3.38
N LEU A 301 2.57 -32.48 -3.95
CA LEU A 301 1.36 -33.11 -4.49
C LEU A 301 1.39 -32.98 -6.02
N GLY A 302 1.31 -34.09 -6.72
CA GLY A 302 1.24 -34.11 -8.19
C GLY A 302 -0.09 -33.57 -8.72
N ASP A 303 -0.14 -33.26 -10.00
CA ASP A 303 -1.35 -32.78 -10.66
C ASP A 303 -2.54 -33.71 -10.44
N GLY A 304 -3.73 -33.17 -10.21
CA GLY A 304 -4.94 -33.96 -9.98
C GLY A 304 -5.00 -34.69 -8.63
N ALA A 305 -4.00 -34.51 -7.76
CA ALA A 305 -3.99 -35.18 -6.45
C ALA A 305 -5.22 -34.80 -5.61
N PHE A 306 -5.79 -35.78 -4.93
CA PHE A 306 -6.92 -35.61 -4.04
C PHE A 306 -6.53 -35.95 -2.60
N VAL A 307 -6.66 -35.00 -1.68
CA VAL A 307 -6.39 -35.21 -0.26
C VAL A 307 -7.71 -35.16 0.52
N ALA A 308 -8.02 -36.27 1.20
CA ALA A 308 -9.25 -36.38 2.00
C ALA A 308 -9.22 -35.42 3.21
N ALA A 309 -10.39 -34.88 3.58
CA ALA A 309 -10.53 -34.02 4.73
C ALA A 309 -9.94 -34.62 6.02
N GLY A 310 -9.30 -33.80 6.86
CA GLY A 310 -8.71 -34.22 8.13
C GLY A 310 -7.40 -35.02 7.99
N THR A 311 -6.78 -35.02 6.81
CA THR A 311 -5.52 -35.72 6.55
C THR A 311 -4.33 -34.87 6.97
N THR A 312 -3.33 -35.49 7.61
CA THR A 312 -1.99 -34.91 7.75
C THR A 312 -1.06 -35.58 6.72
N VAL A 313 -0.63 -34.80 5.74
CA VAL A 313 0.24 -35.27 4.64
C VAL A 313 1.70 -35.06 5.07
N THR A 314 2.47 -36.15 5.10
CA THR A 314 3.89 -36.15 5.49
C THR A 314 4.78 -36.78 4.42
N GLN A 315 4.21 -37.25 3.33
CA GLN A 315 4.88 -37.87 2.19
C GLN A 315 4.30 -37.30 0.89
N ASP A 316 5.07 -37.34 -0.17
CA ASP A 316 4.62 -36.89 -1.48
C ASP A 316 3.42 -37.71 -1.95
N VAL A 317 2.52 -37.04 -2.69
CA VAL A 317 1.35 -37.65 -3.33
C VAL A 317 1.54 -37.57 -4.83
N GLU A 318 1.56 -38.72 -5.47
CA GLU A 318 1.76 -38.82 -6.91
C GLU A 318 0.63 -38.15 -7.70
N LYS A 319 0.87 -37.91 -8.98
CA LYS A 319 -0.14 -37.42 -9.92
C LYS A 319 -1.40 -38.31 -9.86
N ASP A 320 -2.59 -37.66 -9.83
CA ASP A 320 -3.89 -38.30 -9.70
C ASP A 320 -4.01 -39.22 -8.45
N GLY A 321 -3.11 -39.07 -7.48
CA GLY A 321 -3.07 -39.85 -6.25
C GLY A 321 -4.17 -39.45 -5.26
N PHE A 322 -4.64 -40.43 -4.47
CA PHE A 322 -5.59 -40.22 -3.38
C PHE A 322 -4.90 -40.43 -2.03
N ALA A 323 -4.80 -39.35 -1.22
CA ALA A 323 -4.20 -39.43 0.11
C ALA A 323 -5.27 -39.35 1.21
N ILE A 324 -5.22 -40.29 2.16
CA ILE A 324 -6.04 -40.32 3.36
C ILE A 324 -5.20 -40.72 4.58
N GLY A 325 -5.07 -39.83 5.54
CA GLY A 325 -4.24 -40.02 6.74
C GLY A 325 -4.98 -39.57 8.00
N ARG A 326 -6.04 -40.28 8.35
CA ARG A 326 -6.88 -40.03 9.53
C ARG A 326 -7.39 -41.33 10.14
N SER A 327 -7.69 -41.30 11.45
CA SER A 327 -8.26 -42.44 12.15
C SER A 327 -9.65 -42.86 11.60
N ARG A 328 -9.95 -44.17 11.62
CA ARG A 328 -11.30 -44.62 11.29
C ARG A 328 -12.30 -44.18 12.36
N GLN A 329 -13.45 -43.70 11.93
CA GLN A 329 -14.55 -43.35 12.82
C GLN A 329 -15.09 -44.60 13.57
N VAL A 330 -15.25 -44.43 14.89
CA VAL A 330 -15.92 -45.45 15.72
C VAL A 330 -17.13 -44.79 16.36
N ASN A 331 -18.30 -45.35 16.10
CA ASN A 331 -19.55 -44.90 16.73
C ASN A 331 -19.75 -45.66 18.05
N LYS A 332 -20.00 -44.93 19.12
CA LYS A 332 -20.36 -45.50 20.42
C LYS A 332 -21.68 -44.90 20.89
N THR A 333 -22.48 -45.68 21.61
CA THR A 333 -23.68 -45.16 22.23
C THR A 333 -23.32 -44.10 23.27
N ARG A 334 -24.00 -42.95 23.25
CA ARG A 334 -23.86 -41.94 24.32
C ARG A 334 -24.30 -42.56 25.64
N ARG A 335 -23.51 -42.43 26.72
CA ARG A 335 -23.93 -42.79 28.07
C ARG A 335 -25.18 -42.01 28.43
N ALA A 336 -26.20 -42.67 28.99
CA ALA A 336 -27.41 -42.02 29.53
C ALA A 336 -27.00 -41.02 30.62
N GLU A 337 -27.70 -39.90 30.72
CA GLU A 337 -27.54 -38.98 31.85
C GLU A 337 -27.91 -39.71 33.13
N GLY A 338 -26.98 -39.78 34.11
CA GLY A 338 -27.19 -40.50 35.38
C GLY A 338 -26.32 -41.76 35.60
N ALA A 339 -25.48 -42.14 34.64
CA ALA A 339 -24.49 -43.16 34.90
C ALA A 339 -23.40 -42.56 35.83
N GLU A 340 -23.38 -42.97 37.08
CA GLU A 340 -22.34 -42.58 38.06
C GLU A 340 -20.97 -42.83 37.44
N LYS A 341 -20.06 -41.86 37.63
CA LYS A 341 -18.66 -42.05 37.30
C LYS A 341 -18.08 -43.03 38.35
N ASP A 342 -18.03 -44.29 37.97
CA ASP A 342 -17.25 -45.26 38.73
C ASP A 342 -15.75 -44.89 38.57
N PHE A 343 -15.32 -44.03 39.41
CA PHE A 343 -13.91 -43.85 39.65
C PHE A 343 -13.46 -45.00 40.52
N GLY A 344 -13.07 -46.11 39.87
CA GLY A 344 -12.58 -47.32 40.52
C GLY A 344 -11.76 -46.97 41.74
N GLY A 345 -12.27 -47.34 42.90
CA GLY A 345 -11.60 -47.19 44.18
C GLY A 345 -10.27 -47.92 44.13
N GLY A 346 -9.21 -47.17 44.24
CA GLY A 346 -7.88 -47.77 44.44
C GLY A 346 -7.90 -48.58 45.75
N ASP A 347 -7.58 -49.85 45.66
CA ASP A 347 -7.30 -50.72 46.80
C ASP A 347 -6.28 -50.05 47.72
N LYS A 348 -6.72 -49.78 48.93
CA LYS A 348 -5.79 -49.56 50.03
C LYS A 348 -5.50 -50.94 50.63
N ALA A 349 -4.31 -51.39 50.51
CA ALA A 349 -3.65 -52.35 51.40
C ALA A 349 -2.18 -51.93 51.51
#